data_906091b2bc8824321601a6b41a319537
#
_entry.id   906091b2bc8824321601a6b41a319537
#
_cell.length_a   1.000
_cell.length_b   1.000
_cell.length_c   1.000
_cell.angle_alpha   90.00
_cell.angle_beta   90.00
_cell.angle_gamma   90.00
#
_symmetry.space_group_name_H-M   'P 1'
#
loop_
_entity.id
_entity.type
_entity.pdbx_description
1 polymer ?
#
loop_
_entity_poly.entity_id
_entity_poly.type
_entity_poly.pdbx_seq_one_letter_code
_entity_poly.pdbx_strand_id
1 'polypeptide(L)'
;TMKINDNGPKPNAFDIETATKENTNYRTTAWTGKYLQVTLMSIPVGESIGLEAHPDTDQFLRLDSGKGRCVMGPAEDQLDFQQDVSDGWSAQVPAGTWHDVINTGDEPMQVYAIYAPVHHTPGIVQETAAKAEEDEKSGADVPPEWSVQPDKTADDLHA
;
A
#
# COMPACT_ATOMS: atom_id res chain seq x y z
N THR A 1 9.20 18.25 -10.82
CA THR A 1 8.92 17.00 -10.08
C THR A 1 8.74 17.30 -8.60
N MET A 2 7.62 16.85 -8.04
CA MET A 2 7.37 17.04 -6.62
C MET A 2 8.29 16.13 -5.80
N LYS A 3 9.01 16.73 -4.85
CA LYS A 3 9.86 15.98 -3.94
C LYS A 3 9.07 15.61 -2.69
N ILE A 4 8.97 14.31 -2.41
CA ILE A 4 8.28 13.80 -1.23
C ILE A 4 9.30 13.41 -0.17
N ASN A 5 9.13 13.98 1.03
CA ASN A 5 9.89 13.59 2.21
C ASN A 5 8.87 13.24 3.30
N ASP A 6 8.99 12.05 3.85
CA ASP A 6 8.15 11.62 4.97
C ASP A 6 8.54 12.41 6.21
N ASN A 7 7.77 13.43 6.56
CA ASN A 7 7.99 14.24 7.75
C ASN A 7 7.04 13.90 8.89
N GLY A 8 6.33 12.79 8.77
CA GLY A 8 5.44 12.35 9.85
C GLY A 8 6.21 12.06 11.14
N PRO A 9 5.54 12.21 12.29
CA PRO A 9 4.14 12.54 12.47
C PRO A 9 3.81 14.04 12.53
N LYS A 10 4.65 14.91 11.99
CA LYS A 10 4.42 16.36 11.97
C LYS A 10 3.25 16.70 11.03
N PRO A 11 2.53 17.80 11.29
CA PRO A 11 1.49 18.24 10.36
C PRO A 11 2.02 18.41 8.94
N ASN A 12 1.21 17.99 7.96
CA ASN A 12 1.60 18.02 6.56
C ASN A 12 0.40 18.22 5.66
N ALA A 13 0.62 18.82 4.51
CA ALA A 13 -0.35 18.90 3.42
C ALA A 13 0.40 18.93 2.10
N PHE A 14 -0.05 18.15 1.11
CA PHE A 14 0.58 18.09 -0.21
C PHE A 14 -0.42 17.66 -1.27
N ASP A 15 -0.10 17.96 -2.52
CA ASP A 15 -0.89 17.52 -3.67
C ASP A 15 -0.61 16.03 -3.93
N ILE A 16 -1.42 15.17 -3.33
CA ILE A 16 -1.22 13.73 -3.40
C ILE A 16 -1.44 13.18 -4.81
N GLU A 17 -2.37 13.74 -5.58
CA GLU A 17 -2.60 13.29 -6.95
C GLU A 17 -1.35 13.51 -7.81
N THR A 18 -0.79 14.70 -7.78
CA THR A 18 0.44 15.02 -8.53
C THR A 18 1.59 14.14 -8.06
N ALA A 19 1.78 14.03 -6.75
CA ALA A 19 2.85 13.21 -6.18
C ALA A 19 2.72 11.73 -6.59
N THR A 20 1.51 11.19 -6.57
CA THR A 20 1.24 9.81 -6.99
C THR A 20 1.54 9.60 -8.47
N LYS A 21 1.09 10.54 -9.33
CA LYS A 21 1.33 10.45 -10.78
C LYS A 21 2.80 10.59 -11.16
N GLU A 22 3.57 11.36 -10.41
CA GLU A 22 5.00 11.57 -10.66
C GLU A 22 5.91 10.52 -10.02
N ASN A 23 5.38 9.71 -9.08
CA ASN A 23 6.18 8.69 -8.41
C ASN A 23 6.62 7.59 -9.38
N THR A 24 7.91 7.31 -9.40
CA THR A 24 8.50 6.26 -10.25
C THR A 24 8.98 5.06 -9.45
N ASN A 25 8.92 5.12 -8.12
CA ASN A 25 9.36 4.04 -7.26
C ASN A 25 8.23 3.03 -7.04
N TYR A 26 8.59 1.77 -6.86
CA TYR A 26 7.62 0.74 -6.47
C TYR A 26 6.86 1.17 -5.20
N ARG A 27 7.59 1.63 -4.17
CA ARG A 27 6.99 2.17 -2.95
C ARG A 27 7.83 3.31 -2.37
N THR A 28 7.15 4.39 -2.00
CA THR A 28 7.73 5.53 -1.27
C THR A 28 6.77 5.90 -0.16
N THR A 29 7.25 5.97 1.10
CA THR A 29 6.38 6.49 2.16
C THR A 29 6.27 8.02 2.00
N ALA A 30 5.06 8.53 2.08
CA ALA A 30 4.79 9.96 1.94
C ALA A 30 4.57 10.64 3.28
N TRP A 31 3.93 9.97 4.22
CA TRP A 31 3.69 10.49 5.57
C TRP A 31 3.39 9.35 6.53
N THR A 32 4.03 9.36 7.70
CA THR A 32 3.85 8.32 8.71
C THR A 32 3.34 8.95 10.01
N GLY A 33 2.11 8.65 10.37
CA GLY A 33 1.50 9.06 11.63
C GLY A 33 1.64 8.00 12.71
N LYS A 34 1.04 8.25 13.86
CA LYS A 34 1.00 7.26 14.95
C LYS A 34 0.05 6.10 14.65
N TYR A 35 -1.00 6.33 13.87
CA TYR A 35 -2.09 5.38 13.64
C TYR A 35 -2.29 5.03 12.17
N LEU A 36 -1.79 5.84 11.24
CA LEU A 36 -1.91 5.55 9.82
C LEU A 36 -0.67 6.00 9.06
N GLN A 37 -0.52 5.46 7.84
CA GLN A 37 0.62 5.77 6.99
C GLN A 37 0.17 5.89 5.55
N VAL A 38 0.71 6.90 4.86
CA VAL A 38 0.45 7.14 3.43
C VAL A 38 1.67 6.73 2.64
N THR A 39 1.47 5.89 1.62
CA THR A 39 2.51 5.47 0.69
C THR A 39 2.09 5.73 -0.74
N LEU A 40 3.08 5.93 -1.61
CA LEU A 40 2.90 6.05 -3.06
C LEU A 40 3.53 4.84 -3.72
N MET A 41 2.87 4.30 -4.75
CA MET A 41 3.38 3.15 -5.51
C MET A 41 3.23 3.37 -7.01
N SER A 42 4.24 2.91 -7.74
CA SER A 42 4.20 2.80 -9.20
C SER A 42 4.41 1.34 -9.56
N ILE A 43 3.42 0.74 -10.20
CA ILE A 43 3.40 -0.68 -10.52
C ILE A 43 3.59 -0.85 -12.03
N PRO A 44 4.70 -1.42 -12.48
CA PRO A 44 4.96 -1.63 -13.90
C PRO A 44 3.90 -2.51 -14.57
N VAL A 45 3.81 -2.40 -15.89
CA VAL A 45 2.93 -3.25 -16.70
C VAL A 45 3.22 -4.72 -16.42
N GLY A 46 2.17 -5.51 -16.21
CA GLY A 46 2.28 -6.95 -15.95
C GLY A 46 2.66 -7.33 -14.53
N GLU A 47 2.95 -6.35 -13.67
CA GLU A 47 3.28 -6.58 -12.26
C GLU A 47 2.07 -6.26 -11.35
N SER A 48 2.25 -6.45 -10.06
CA SER A 48 1.21 -6.23 -9.07
C SER A 48 1.76 -5.65 -7.78
N ILE A 49 0.87 -5.26 -6.87
CA ILE A 49 1.29 -4.82 -5.52
C ILE A 49 1.80 -5.98 -4.66
N GLY A 50 1.55 -7.23 -5.06
CA GLY A 50 1.92 -8.44 -4.33
C GLY A 50 0.74 -9.04 -3.56
N LEU A 51 0.57 -10.36 -3.70
CA LEU A 51 -0.50 -11.08 -2.99
C LEU A 51 -0.12 -11.22 -1.51
N GLU A 52 -0.89 -10.60 -0.65
CA GLU A 52 -0.60 -10.53 0.79
C GLU A 52 -1.88 -10.52 1.63
N ALA A 53 -1.74 -10.83 2.91
CA ALA A 53 -2.74 -10.58 3.94
C ALA A 53 -2.04 -9.98 5.16
N HIS A 54 -2.64 -8.94 5.73
CA HIS A 54 -2.13 -8.28 6.93
C HIS A 54 -3.14 -8.51 8.07
N PRO A 55 -2.80 -9.28 9.10
CA PRO A 55 -3.78 -9.68 10.10
C PRO A 55 -4.28 -8.54 10.98
N ASP A 56 -3.54 -7.46 11.08
CA ASP A 56 -3.81 -6.35 11.99
C ASP A 56 -3.92 -4.99 11.27
N THR A 57 -3.97 -4.97 9.94
CA THR A 57 -3.93 -3.72 9.17
C THR A 57 -5.09 -3.65 8.17
N ASP A 58 -5.88 -2.59 8.26
CA ASP A 58 -6.77 -2.18 7.18
C ASP A 58 -5.96 -1.39 6.16
N GLN A 59 -6.33 -1.49 4.89
CA GLN A 59 -5.64 -0.78 3.82
C GLN A 59 -6.64 -0.15 2.86
N PHE A 60 -6.40 1.12 2.55
CA PHE A 60 -7.12 1.86 1.52
C PHE A 60 -6.18 2.08 0.35
N LEU A 61 -6.66 1.81 -0.86
CA LEU A 61 -5.90 1.99 -2.10
C LEU A 61 -6.70 2.88 -3.04
N ARG A 62 -6.02 3.79 -3.74
CA ARG A 62 -6.65 4.55 -4.82
C ARG A 62 -5.73 4.64 -6.04
N LEU A 63 -6.28 4.40 -7.23
CA LEU A 63 -5.58 4.58 -8.49
C LEU A 63 -5.76 6.02 -8.99
N ASP A 64 -4.65 6.67 -9.27
CA ASP A 64 -4.62 7.99 -9.89
C ASP A 64 -4.23 7.94 -11.37
N SER A 65 -3.79 6.77 -11.86
CA SER A 65 -3.52 6.50 -13.29
C SER A 65 -3.42 5.00 -13.51
N GLY A 66 -3.77 4.59 -14.72
CA GLY A 66 -3.65 3.19 -15.12
C GLY A 66 -4.91 2.37 -14.88
N LYS A 67 -4.78 1.06 -15.08
CA LYS A 67 -5.86 0.08 -14.95
C LYS A 67 -5.36 -1.15 -14.22
N GLY A 68 -6.22 -1.73 -13.42
CA GLY A 68 -5.88 -2.94 -12.68
C GLY A 68 -7.07 -3.83 -12.44
N ARG A 69 -6.77 -4.98 -11.85
CA ARG A 69 -7.77 -5.89 -11.33
C ARG A 69 -7.51 -6.13 -9.87
N CYS A 70 -8.49 -5.76 -9.06
CA CYS A 70 -8.44 -5.97 -7.61
C CYS A 70 -9.03 -7.35 -7.31
N VAL A 71 -8.29 -8.18 -6.57
CA VAL A 71 -8.74 -9.51 -6.14
C VAL A 71 -8.58 -9.62 -4.63
N MET A 72 -9.61 -10.12 -3.96
CA MET A 72 -9.61 -10.28 -2.49
C MET A 72 -10.38 -11.52 -2.08
N GLY A 73 -9.99 -12.10 -0.94
CA GLY A 73 -10.69 -13.25 -0.41
C GLY A 73 -10.15 -13.74 0.93
N PRO A 74 -10.82 -14.76 1.50
CA PRO A 74 -10.48 -15.29 2.82
C PRO A 74 -9.20 -16.12 2.87
N ALA A 75 -8.72 -16.59 1.72
CA ALA A 75 -7.53 -17.42 1.62
C ALA A 75 -6.76 -17.09 0.35
N GLU A 76 -5.47 -17.42 0.33
CA GLU A 76 -4.58 -17.18 -0.80
C GLU A 76 -5.09 -17.79 -2.10
N ASP A 77 -5.73 -18.95 -2.00
CA ASP A 77 -6.30 -19.69 -3.14
C ASP A 77 -7.82 -19.47 -3.30
N GLN A 78 -8.41 -18.53 -2.58
CA GLN A 78 -9.84 -18.26 -2.61
C GLN A 78 -10.08 -16.75 -2.70
N LEU A 79 -9.81 -16.18 -3.88
CA LEU A 79 -9.93 -14.74 -4.15
C LEU A 79 -11.22 -14.45 -4.91
N ASP A 80 -12.35 -14.66 -4.24
CA ASP A 80 -13.69 -14.62 -4.86
C ASP A 80 -14.16 -13.20 -5.22
N PHE A 81 -13.69 -12.20 -4.49
CA PHE A 81 -13.97 -10.80 -4.85
C PHE A 81 -13.02 -10.39 -5.94
N GLN A 82 -13.57 -9.99 -7.10
CA GLN A 82 -12.78 -9.53 -8.23
C GLN A 82 -13.44 -8.33 -8.88
N GLN A 83 -12.67 -7.26 -9.10
CA GLN A 83 -13.18 -6.02 -9.64
C GLN A 83 -12.13 -5.35 -10.52
N ASP A 84 -12.51 -5.00 -11.75
CA ASP A 84 -11.68 -4.13 -12.58
C ASP A 84 -11.71 -2.72 -12.01
N VAL A 85 -10.53 -2.10 -11.94
CA VAL A 85 -10.34 -0.77 -11.38
C VAL A 85 -9.52 0.09 -12.34
N SER A 86 -9.68 1.40 -12.26
CA SER A 86 -8.97 2.35 -13.10
C SER A 86 -8.83 3.68 -12.37
N ASP A 87 -8.33 4.70 -13.07
CA ASP A 87 -8.19 6.05 -12.52
C ASP A 87 -9.47 6.50 -11.79
N GLY A 88 -9.31 6.95 -10.55
CA GLY A 88 -10.40 7.41 -9.68
C GLY A 88 -11.05 6.32 -8.84
N TRP A 89 -10.70 5.05 -9.06
CA TRP A 89 -11.23 3.94 -8.26
C TRP A 89 -10.46 3.75 -6.97
N SER A 90 -11.17 3.34 -5.94
CA SER A 90 -10.57 2.94 -4.68
C SER A 90 -10.90 1.50 -4.33
N ALA A 91 -10.03 0.89 -3.54
CA ALA A 91 -10.25 -0.42 -2.96
C ALA A 91 -10.03 -0.33 -1.45
N GLN A 92 -10.85 -1.02 -0.68
CA GLN A 92 -10.73 -1.10 0.77
C GLN A 92 -10.49 -2.56 1.14
N VAL A 93 -9.36 -2.80 1.82
CA VAL A 93 -8.92 -4.14 2.19
C VAL A 93 -9.05 -4.28 3.70
N PRO A 94 -10.01 -5.09 4.18
CA PRO A 94 -10.11 -5.36 5.62
C PRO A 94 -8.91 -6.13 6.15
N ALA A 95 -8.55 -5.88 7.40
CA ALA A 95 -7.52 -6.66 8.08
C ALA A 95 -7.80 -8.16 7.96
N GLY A 96 -6.77 -8.94 7.70
CA GLY A 96 -6.87 -10.39 7.54
C GLY A 96 -7.32 -10.88 6.16
N THR A 97 -7.62 -9.97 5.24
CA THR A 97 -8.10 -10.35 3.89
C THR A 97 -6.92 -10.48 2.93
N TRP A 98 -6.82 -11.61 2.24
CA TRP A 98 -5.88 -11.79 1.14
C TRP A 98 -6.26 -10.88 -0.01
N HIS A 99 -5.29 -10.18 -0.57
CA HIS A 99 -5.55 -9.18 -1.59
C HIS A 99 -4.37 -8.98 -2.52
N ASP A 100 -4.68 -8.55 -3.74
CA ASP A 100 -3.71 -8.09 -4.71
C ASP A 100 -4.39 -7.10 -5.66
N VAL A 101 -3.61 -6.22 -6.27
CA VAL A 101 -4.05 -5.39 -7.39
C VAL A 101 -3.02 -5.55 -8.50
N ILE A 102 -3.49 -6.10 -9.61
CA ILE A 102 -2.64 -6.49 -10.74
C ILE A 102 -2.78 -5.42 -11.83
N ASN A 103 -1.65 -4.95 -12.35
CA ASN A 103 -1.69 -4.03 -13.49
C ASN A 103 -2.11 -4.79 -14.75
N THR A 104 -3.28 -4.47 -15.26
CA THR A 104 -3.84 -5.07 -16.49
C THR A 104 -3.81 -4.11 -17.68
N GLY A 105 -3.25 -2.93 -17.51
CA GLY A 105 -3.15 -1.92 -18.54
C GLY A 105 -1.85 -1.98 -19.32
N ASP A 106 -1.60 -0.93 -20.08
CA ASP A 106 -0.44 -0.78 -20.96
C ASP A 106 0.51 0.34 -20.49
N GLU A 107 0.26 0.87 -19.30
CA GLU A 107 1.08 1.89 -18.64
C GLU A 107 1.24 1.56 -17.16
N PRO A 108 2.21 2.16 -16.45
CA PRO A 108 2.33 1.96 -15.01
C PRO A 108 1.04 2.34 -14.29
N MET A 109 0.69 1.55 -13.29
CA MET A 109 -0.45 1.84 -12.41
C MET A 109 0.07 2.70 -11.26
N GLN A 110 -0.43 3.93 -11.16
CA GLN A 110 -0.02 4.89 -10.14
C GLN A 110 -1.04 4.88 -9.01
N VAL A 111 -0.59 4.53 -7.83
CA VAL A 111 -1.46 4.22 -6.68
C VAL A 111 -0.95 4.92 -5.44
N TYR A 112 -1.85 5.45 -4.61
CA TYR A 112 -1.48 5.71 -3.23
C TYR A 112 -2.25 4.77 -2.30
N ALA A 113 -1.64 4.47 -1.17
CA ALA A 113 -2.21 3.57 -0.18
C ALA A 113 -2.16 4.20 1.20
N ILE A 114 -3.18 3.91 2.00
CA ILE A 114 -3.23 4.29 3.41
C ILE A 114 -3.32 3.02 4.24
N TYR A 115 -2.37 2.83 5.14
CA TYR A 115 -2.33 1.70 6.07
C TYR A 115 -2.74 2.16 7.46
N ALA A 116 -3.56 1.40 8.13
CA ALA A 116 -3.92 1.61 9.53
C ALA A 116 -3.94 0.26 10.24
N PRO A 117 -3.01 0.01 11.14
CA PRO A 117 -1.90 0.87 11.62
C PRO A 117 -0.75 1.01 10.62
N VAL A 118 0.28 1.71 11.03
CA VAL A 118 1.52 1.91 10.26
C VAL A 118 2.18 0.56 9.95
N HIS A 119 2.63 0.37 8.73
CA HIS A 119 3.15 -0.93 8.26
C HIS A 119 4.62 -0.88 7.81
N HIS A 120 5.09 0.25 7.31
CA HIS A 120 6.41 0.40 6.71
C HIS A 120 7.32 1.35 7.51
N THR A 121 8.64 1.19 7.32
CA THR A 121 9.63 2.11 7.89
C THR A 121 9.44 3.51 7.29
N PRO A 122 9.34 4.56 8.13
CA PRO A 122 9.24 5.93 7.63
C PRO A 122 10.42 6.31 6.75
N GLY A 123 10.14 7.00 5.64
CA GLY A 123 11.16 7.46 4.72
C GLY A 123 11.70 6.39 3.78
N ILE A 124 11.10 5.19 3.76
CA ILE A 124 11.55 4.12 2.88
C ILE A 124 11.30 4.49 1.42
N VAL A 125 12.28 4.19 0.56
CA VAL A 125 12.18 4.31 -0.89
C VAL A 125 12.60 2.97 -1.49
N GLN A 126 11.65 2.28 -2.10
CA GLN A 126 11.89 1.00 -2.76
C GLN A 126 11.65 1.17 -4.25
N GLU A 127 12.72 1.16 -5.03
CA GLU A 127 12.64 1.42 -6.45
C GLU A 127 11.90 0.31 -7.21
N THR A 128 12.01 -0.95 -6.73
CA THR A 128 11.46 -2.13 -7.37
C THR A 128 10.75 -3.04 -6.36
N ALA A 129 9.90 -3.94 -6.88
CA ALA A 129 9.28 -4.98 -6.06
C ALA A 129 10.32 -5.91 -5.43
N ALA A 130 11.42 -6.19 -6.14
CA ALA A 130 12.52 -7.01 -5.63
C ALA A 130 13.17 -6.36 -4.41
N LYS A 131 13.37 -5.04 -4.43
CA LYS A 131 13.92 -4.31 -3.29
C LYS A 131 12.97 -4.34 -2.09
N ALA A 132 11.67 -4.23 -2.34
CA ALA A 132 10.66 -4.32 -1.28
C ALA A 132 10.69 -5.70 -0.61
N GLU A 133 10.78 -6.76 -1.40
CA GLU A 133 10.87 -8.13 -0.89
C GLU A 133 12.16 -8.35 -0.08
N GLU A 134 13.28 -7.84 -0.58
CA GLU A 134 14.56 -7.89 0.12
C GLU A 134 14.48 -7.20 1.49
N ASP A 135 13.89 -6.00 1.55
CA ASP A 135 13.74 -5.23 2.80
C ASP A 135 12.83 -5.95 3.80
N GLU A 136 11.78 -6.60 3.32
CA GLU A 136 10.89 -7.39 4.17
C GLU A 136 11.63 -8.58 4.77
N LYS A 137 12.34 -9.35 3.95
CA LYS A 137 13.07 -10.54 4.38
C LYS A 137 14.21 -10.22 5.34
N SER A 138 14.88 -9.10 5.15
CA SER A 138 16.01 -8.68 6.00
C SER A 138 15.58 -8.02 7.30
N GLY A 139 14.28 -7.69 7.44
CA GLY A 139 13.77 -6.93 8.58
C GLY A 139 14.04 -5.44 8.51
N ALA A 140 14.47 -4.92 7.35
CA ALA A 140 14.70 -3.49 7.15
C ALA A 140 13.41 -2.68 7.02
N ASP A 141 12.32 -3.31 6.62
CA ASP A 141 11.02 -2.67 6.46
C ASP A 141 10.08 -3.08 7.61
N VAL A 142 10.03 -2.24 8.63
CA VAL A 142 9.23 -2.46 9.84
C VAL A 142 8.59 -1.15 10.29
N PRO A 143 7.42 -1.18 10.95
CA PRO A 143 6.83 0.03 11.49
C PRO A 143 7.72 0.63 12.59
N PRO A 144 7.71 1.96 12.78
CA PRO A 144 8.51 2.58 13.82
C PRO A 144 7.95 2.24 15.22
N GLU A 145 8.83 2.20 16.22
CA GLU A 145 8.43 1.88 17.59
C GLU A 145 7.40 2.86 18.17
N TRP A 146 7.42 4.11 17.72
CA TRP A 146 6.50 5.14 18.21
C TRP A 146 5.11 5.06 17.56
N SER A 147 4.90 4.18 16.57
CA SER A 147 3.57 3.94 16.03
C SER A 147 2.77 3.02 16.94
N VAL A 148 1.45 3.21 16.94
CA VAL A 148 0.55 2.41 17.78
C VAL A 148 0.05 1.22 16.98
N GLN A 149 0.34 0.02 17.48
CA GLN A 149 -0.11 -1.24 16.89
C GLN A 149 -1.30 -1.77 17.71
N PRO A 150 -2.28 -2.43 17.08
CA PRO A 150 -3.42 -2.96 17.81
C PRO A 150 -3.01 -4.12 18.72
N ASP A 151 -3.67 -4.25 19.86
CA ASP A 151 -3.49 -5.38 20.77
C ASP A 151 -4.13 -6.66 20.23
N LYS A 152 -5.06 -6.52 19.27
CA LYS A 152 -5.80 -7.62 18.68
C LYS A 152 -5.69 -7.60 17.16
N THR A 153 -5.58 -8.78 16.57
CA THR A 153 -5.60 -8.95 15.12
C THR A 153 -7.03 -9.25 14.64
N ALA A 154 -7.21 -9.32 13.31
CA ALA A 154 -8.48 -9.70 12.71
C ALA A 154 -8.94 -11.10 13.19
N ASP A 155 -8.01 -12.01 13.41
CA ASP A 155 -8.33 -13.38 13.89
C ASP A 155 -8.88 -13.36 15.31
N ASP A 156 -8.42 -12.44 16.15
CA ASP A 156 -8.89 -12.28 17.53
C ASP A 156 -10.26 -11.60 17.61
N LEU A 157 -10.65 -10.90 16.57
CA LEU A 157 -11.87 -10.09 16.52
C LEU A 157 -13.04 -10.80 15.82
N HIS A 158 -12.94 -12.09 15.58
CA HIS A 158 -14.04 -12.86 15.02
C HIS A 158 -15.26 -12.80 15.91
N ALA A 159 -16.33 -12.43 15.31
CA ALA A 159 -17.64 -12.52 15.92
C ALA A 159 -18.26 -13.88 15.62
#